data_904a20362661cac61ec1a92c66c55904
#
_entry.id   904a20362661cac61ec1a92c66c55904
#
_cell.length_a   1.000
_cell.length_b   1.000
_cell.length_c   1.000
_cell.angle_alpha   90.00
_cell.angle_beta   90.00
_cell.angle_gamma   90.00
#
_symmetry.space_group_name_H-M   'P 1'
#
loop_
_entity.id
_entity.type
_entity.pdbx_description
1 polymer ?
#
loop_
_entity_poly.entity_id
_entity_poly.type
_entity_poly.pdbx_seq_one_letter_code
_entity_poly.pdbx_strand_id
1 'polypeptide(L)'
;LFGNFKNVMPGDTVTETITFTNSATDCDFVNLYMRAEAHDETDNPLSPKVAEKETVATMTEFLSKLSMKVWNGTELIYDASPDQLDGLKSNKFLGTFRTGETATLKVELSVPIELDNKYANRVGEVDWIFHVEAYNESQLSVRKVWSDGNANHANDSITVNLLKDGKVESSQELNAANGWAYTFDRLLEGYTWTVEEAEVPAGYTVSYNTVGTLTTITNTKKTPPKPDPDPDPSYPLDVVVRKVWSSDDMKDRPDSVTVT
;
A
#
# COMPACT_ATOMS: atom_id res chain seq x y z
N LEU A 1 -27.70 -6.44 18.25
CA LEU A 1 -26.92 -7.53 17.69
C LEU A 1 -26.63 -8.63 18.70
N PHE A 2 -26.45 -8.33 19.97
CA PHE A 2 -26.21 -9.31 21.04
C PHE A 2 -27.50 -9.58 21.81
N GLY A 3 -28.49 -10.20 21.16
CA GLY A 3 -29.75 -10.53 21.83
C GLY A 3 -29.69 -11.71 22.79
N ASN A 4 -28.54 -12.37 22.99
CA ASN A 4 -28.58 -13.78 23.32
C ASN A 4 -27.84 -14.21 24.61
N PHE A 5 -27.07 -13.35 25.26
CA PHE A 5 -26.61 -13.66 26.61
C PHE A 5 -27.75 -13.50 27.62
N LYS A 6 -28.74 -14.39 27.53
CA LYS A 6 -29.94 -14.37 28.39
C LYS A 6 -29.90 -15.54 29.34
N ASN A 7 -30.43 -15.31 30.56
CA ASN A 7 -30.58 -16.34 31.59
C ASN A 7 -29.24 -16.99 32.01
N VAL A 8 -28.15 -16.24 31.93
CA VAL A 8 -26.84 -16.71 32.42
C VAL A 8 -26.81 -16.73 33.92
N MET A 9 -26.21 -17.75 34.47
CA MET A 9 -26.06 -17.96 35.92
C MET A 9 -24.58 -17.96 36.35
N PRO A 10 -24.29 -17.73 37.62
CA PRO A 10 -22.93 -17.89 38.14
C PRO A 10 -22.34 -19.24 37.76
N GLY A 11 -21.12 -19.23 37.18
CA GLY A 11 -20.42 -20.40 36.66
C GLY A 11 -20.66 -20.69 35.19
N ASP A 12 -21.59 -20.01 34.55
CA ASP A 12 -21.85 -20.21 33.11
C ASP A 12 -20.77 -19.53 32.23
N THR A 13 -20.48 -20.20 31.12
CA THR A 13 -19.73 -19.64 29.99
C THR A 13 -20.59 -19.81 28.75
N VAL A 14 -20.92 -18.71 28.11
CA VAL A 14 -21.77 -18.69 26.91
C VAL A 14 -20.96 -18.17 25.73
N THR A 15 -21.13 -18.83 24.58
CA THR A 15 -20.44 -18.46 23.34
C THR A 15 -21.45 -18.06 22.29
N GLU A 16 -21.19 -16.95 21.64
CA GLU A 16 -21.95 -16.43 20.49
C GLU A 16 -21.02 -16.19 19.30
N THR A 17 -21.59 -16.25 18.12
CA THR A 17 -20.87 -16.02 16.86
C THR A 17 -21.55 -14.92 16.06
N ILE A 18 -20.75 -13.95 15.61
CA ILE A 18 -21.19 -12.88 14.72
C ILE A 18 -20.53 -13.11 13.39
N THR A 19 -21.35 -13.18 12.32
CA THR A 19 -20.84 -13.32 10.96
C THR A 19 -21.17 -12.07 10.17
N PHE A 20 -20.18 -11.54 9.48
CA PHE A 20 -20.29 -10.46 8.51
C PHE A 20 -20.04 -11.04 7.14
N THR A 21 -20.86 -10.66 6.17
CA THR A 21 -20.65 -11.01 4.76
C THR A 21 -20.50 -9.73 3.97
N ASN A 22 -19.43 -9.62 3.17
CA ASN A 22 -19.34 -8.53 2.22
C ASN A 22 -20.28 -8.79 1.05
N SER A 23 -21.36 -8.01 0.93
CA SER A 23 -22.33 -8.07 -0.16
C SER A 23 -22.21 -6.87 -1.13
N ALA A 24 -21.18 -6.04 -0.99
CA ALA A 24 -20.93 -4.93 -1.88
C ALA A 24 -20.62 -5.42 -3.30
N THR A 25 -21.19 -4.74 -4.30
CA THR A 25 -21.00 -5.05 -5.73
C THR A 25 -20.41 -3.87 -6.52
N ASP A 26 -20.19 -2.75 -5.84
CA ASP A 26 -19.71 -1.49 -6.37
C ASP A 26 -18.25 -1.18 -5.97
N CYS A 27 -17.59 -2.14 -5.33
CA CYS A 27 -16.18 -2.10 -4.99
C CYS A 27 -15.55 -3.49 -5.12
N ASP A 28 -14.22 -3.56 -5.23
CA ASP A 28 -13.49 -4.81 -5.38
C ASP A 28 -13.28 -5.53 -4.05
N PHE A 29 -13.10 -4.75 -2.96
CA PHE A 29 -13.02 -5.29 -1.60
C PHE A 29 -13.35 -4.23 -0.55
N VAL A 30 -13.57 -4.71 0.66
CA VAL A 30 -13.75 -3.85 1.83
C VAL A 30 -12.74 -4.21 2.92
N ASN A 31 -12.28 -3.21 3.66
CA ASN A 31 -11.61 -3.38 4.93
C ASN A 31 -12.63 -3.23 6.06
N LEU A 32 -12.72 -4.22 6.93
CA LEU A 32 -13.61 -4.23 8.09
C LEU A 32 -12.82 -3.93 9.37
N TYR A 33 -13.36 -3.03 10.15
CA TYR A 33 -12.82 -2.64 11.45
C TYR A 33 -13.90 -2.73 12.53
N MET A 34 -13.47 -2.89 13.77
CA MET A 34 -14.34 -2.89 14.95
C MET A 34 -13.75 -1.98 16.03
N ARG A 35 -14.60 -1.25 16.72
CA ARG A 35 -14.29 -0.59 17.99
C ARG A 35 -15.44 -0.75 18.97
N ALA A 36 -15.16 -0.64 20.26
CA ALA A 36 -16.17 -0.53 21.27
C ALA A 36 -16.35 0.93 21.72
N GLU A 37 -17.55 1.28 22.12
CA GLU A 37 -17.90 2.61 22.62
C GLU A 37 -18.49 2.49 24.01
N ALA A 38 -18.04 3.34 24.92
CA ALA A 38 -18.56 3.38 26.29
C ALA A 38 -19.90 4.11 26.30
N HIS A 39 -20.81 3.64 27.14
CA HIS A 39 -22.01 4.39 27.44
C HIS A 39 -21.72 5.57 28.35
N ASP A 40 -22.41 6.66 28.14
CA ASP A 40 -22.44 7.86 28.98
C ASP A 40 -23.88 8.39 29.08
N GLU A 41 -24.06 9.50 29.84
CA GLU A 41 -25.39 10.06 30.09
C GLU A 41 -25.85 11.03 28.96
N THR A 42 -25.01 11.32 27.94
CA THR A 42 -25.25 12.37 26.96
C THR A 42 -25.15 11.92 25.53
N ASP A 43 -23.96 11.46 25.14
CA ASP A 43 -23.64 11.17 23.74
C ASP A 43 -23.95 9.72 23.33
N ASN A 44 -23.83 8.80 24.28
CA ASN A 44 -24.17 7.39 24.10
C ASN A 44 -24.96 6.83 25.29
N PRO A 45 -26.21 7.25 25.51
CA PRO A 45 -27.03 6.80 26.63
C PRO A 45 -27.39 5.32 26.50
N LEU A 46 -27.74 4.72 27.64
CA LEU A 46 -28.24 3.34 27.68
C LEU A 46 -29.49 3.19 26.81
N SER A 47 -29.63 2.01 26.19
CA SER A 47 -30.87 1.67 25.49
C SER A 47 -32.07 1.73 26.46
N PRO A 48 -33.28 2.06 26.02
CA PRO A 48 -34.45 2.19 26.88
C PRO A 48 -34.68 0.97 27.78
N LYS A 49 -34.42 -0.24 27.23
CA LYS A 49 -34.61 -1.50 27.96
C LYS A 49 -33.60 -1.67 29.09
N VAL A 50 -32.38 -1.22 28.93
CA VAL A 50 -31.36 -1.29 29.98
C VAL A 50 -31.58 -0.15 30.98
N ALA A 51 -31.90 1.05 30.52
CA ALA A 51 -32.19 2.20 31.33
C ALA A 51 -33.40 2.03 32.30
N GLU A 52 -34.32 1.11 32.00
CA GLU A 52 -35.39 0.73 32.95
C GLU A 52 -34.86 0.07 34.23
N LYS A 53 -33.66 -0.52 34.19
CA LYS A 53 -33.09 -1.32 35.27
C LYS A 53 -31.77 -0.80 35.80
N GLU A 54 -31.03 -0.09 34.99
CA GLU A 54 -29.66 0.30 35.26
C GLU A 54 -29.44 1.78 34.98
N THR A 55 -28.46 2.35 35.66
CA THR A 55 -27.76 3.55 35.26
C THR A 55 -26.43 3.13 34.58
N VAL A 56 -25.75 4.05 33.88
CA VAL A 56 -24.43 3.78 33.34
C VAL A 56 -23.48 3.26 34.41
N ALA A 57 -23.47 3.86 35.60
CA ALA A 57 -22.60 3.45 36.70
C ALA A 57 -22.91 2.04 37.22
N THR A 58 -24.20 1.71 37.40
CA THR A 58 -24.59 0.37 37.93
C THR A 58 -24.36 -0.71 36.89
N MET A 59 -24.60 -0.43 35.60
CA MET A 59 -24.30 -1.34 34.52
C MET A 59 -22.79 -1.60 34.41
N THR A 60 -21.96 -0.57 34.42
CA THR A 60 -20.50 -0.67 34.37
C THR A 60 -19.98 -1.51 35.54
N GLU A 61 -20.50 -1.28 36.75
CA GLU A 61 -20.15 -2.07 37.94
C GLU A 61 -20.51 -3.55 37.76
N PHE A 62 -21.65 -3.86 37.17
CA PHE A 62 -22.03 -5.25 36.86
C PHE A 62 -21.12 -5.85 35.78
N LEU A 63 -20.90 -5.17 34.67
CA LEU A 63 -20.04 -5.64 33.55
C LEU A 63 -18.60 -5.89 34.04
N SER A 64 -18.11 -5.14 35.00
CA SER A 64 -16.76 -5.32 35.59
C SER A 64 -16.58 -6.66 36.33
N LYS A 65 -17.67 -7.37 36.63
CA LYS A 65 -17.62 -8.70 37.31
C LYS A 65 -17.55 -9.86 36.30
N LEU A 66 -17.80 -9.60 35.04
CA LEU A 66 -17.82 -10.61 33.99
C LEU A 66 -16.46 -10.69 33.29
N SER A 67 -16.23 -11.79 32.59
CA SER A 67 -15.08 -11.93 31.69
C SER A 67 -15.55 -12.15 30.28
N MET A 68 -14.95 -11.43 29.34
CA MET A 68 -15.29 -11.53 27.92
C MET A 68 -14.04 -11.78 27.08
N LYS A 69 -14.14 -12.71 26.14
CA LYS A 69 -13.13 -12.95 25.14
C LYS A 69 -13.73 -12.81 23.75
N VAL A 70 -12.98 -12.22 22.84
CA VAL A 70 -13.38 -12.07 21.44
C VAL A 70 -12.26 -12.56 20.55
N TRP A 71 -12.61 -13.43 19.61
CA TRP A 71 -11.69 -13.92 18.58
C TRP A 71 -12.15 -13.46 17.21
N ASN A 72 -11.19 -13.07 16.38
CA ASN A 72 -11.33 -12.91 14.93
C ASN A 72 -10.71 -14.15 14.28
N GLY A 73 -11.55 -15.07 13.83
CA GLY A 73 -11.10 -16.40 13.44
C GLY A 73 -10.37 -17.11 14.59
N THR A 74 -9.06 -17.27 14.49
CA THR A 74 -8.22 -17.89 15.54
C THR A 74 -7.46 -16.87 16.40
N GLU A 75 -7.45 -15.60 16.02
CA GLU A 75 -6.78 -14.52 16.75
C GLU A 75 -7.63 -14.06 17.94
N LEU A 76 -7.09 -14.09 19.13
CA LEU A 76 -7.69 -13.48 20.33
C LEU A 76 -7.47 -11.96 20.26
N ILE A 77 -8.53 -11.20 20.02
CA ILE A 77 -8.45 -9.74 19.86
C ILE A 77 -8.88 -8.95 21.11
N TYR A 78 -9.54 -9.62 22.06
CA TYR A 78 -9.96 -9.05 23.33
C TYR A 78 -10.03 -10.12 24.41
N ASP A 79 -9.52 -9.81 25.62
CA ASP A 79 -9.59 -10.66 26.83
C ASP A 79 -9.61 -9.76 28.07
N ALA A 80 -10.79 -9.31 28.46
CA ALA A 80 -11.00 -8.48 29.65
C ALA A 80 -12.48 -8.50 30.05
N SER A 81 -12.84 -7.78 31.13
CA SER A 81 -14.25 -7.56 31.46
C SER A 81 -14.91 -6.61 30.45
N PRO A 82 -16.24 -6.77 30.19
CA PRO A 82 -16.93 -5.98 29.14
C PRO A 82 -16.91 -4.45 29.34
N ASP A 83 -16.63 -3.96 30.55
CA ASP A 83 -16.47 -2.54 30.86
C ASP A 83 -15.09 -1.97 30.50
N GLN A 84 -14.08 -2.84 30.32
CA GLN A 84 -12.70 -2.45 30.01
C GLN A 84 -12.50 -2.33 28.50
N LEU A 85 -12.74 -1.14 27.94
CA LEU A 85 -12.74 -0.92 26.49
C LEU A 85 -11.37 -0.56 25.90
N ASP A 86 -10.31 -0.43 26.73
CA ASP A 86 -9.01 0.11 26.29
C ASP A 86 -8.41 -0.58 25.06
N GLY A 87 -8.58 -1.89 24.95
CA GLY A 87 -8.12 -2.67 23.79
C GLY A 87 -8.95 -2.47 22.50
N LEU A 88 -10.15 -1.86 22.62
CA LEU A 88 -11.09 -1.68 21.52
C LEU A 88 -11.57 -0.24 21.34
N LYS A 89 -10.91 0.75 21.96
CA LYS A 89 -11.28 2.19 21.80
C LYS A 89 -11.04 2.74 20.42
N SER A 90 -10.08 2.18 19.68
CA SER A 90 -9.76 2.56 18.29
C SER A 90 -10.15 1.43 17.33
N ASN A 91 -10.35 1.78 16.07
CA ASN A 91 -10.67 0.82 15.02
C ASN A 91 -9.63 -0.31 14.97
N LYS A 92 -10.00 -1.50 15.44
CA LYS A 92 -9.23 -2.73 15.29
C LYS A 92 -9.53 -3.31 13.91
N PHE A 93 -8.53 -3.48 13.08
CA PHE A 93 -8.66 -4.12 11.76
C PHE A 93 -9.02 -5.59 11.92
N LEU A 94 -10.07 -6.04 11.23
CA LEU A 94 -10.55 -7.41 11.27
C LEU A 94 -10.19 -8.21 10.01
N GLY A 95 -9.95 -7.53 8.90
CA GLY A 95 -9.56 -8.17 7.65
C GLY A 95 -10.04 -7.42 6.41
N THR A 96 -9.59 -7.91 5.27
CA THR A 96 -9.99 -7.47 3.93
C THR A 96 -10.85 -8.55 3.31
N PHE A 97 -12.01 -8.18 2.76
CA PHE A 97 -13.02 -9.12 2.25
C PHE A 97 -13.51 -8.70 0.87
N ARG A 98 -13.41 -9.61 -0.08
CA ARG A 98 -14.03 -9.47 -1.42
C ARG A 98 -15.52 -9.79 -1.35
N THR A 99 -16.26 -9.44 -2.39
CA THR A 99 -17.70 -9.77 -2.46
C THR A 99 -17.94 -11.26 -2.22
N GLY A 100 -18.85 -11.57 -1.29
CA GLY A 100 -19.21 -12.92 -0.87
C GLY A 100 -18.31 -13.52 0.23
N GLU A 101 -17.18 -12.91 0.55
CA GLU A 101 -16.34 -13.37 1.67
C GLU A 101 -16.92 -12.95 3.01
N THR A 102 -16.58 -13.71 4.05
CA THR A 102 -17.14 -13.56 5.39
C THR A 102 -16.07 -13.39 6.46
N ALA A 103 -16.35 -12.53 7.45
CA ALA A 103 -15.65 -12.47 8.72
C ALA A 103 -16.50 -13.12 9.81
N THR A 104 -15.84 -13.80 10.74
CA THR A 104 -16.51 -14.43 11.88
C THR A 104 -15.82 -14.03 13.17
N LEU A 105 -16.59 -13.38 14.06
CA LEU A 105 -16.16 -13.11 15.43
C LEU A 105 -16.81 -14.12 16.37
N LYS A 106 -16.00 -14.80 17.17
CA LYS A 106 -16.49 -15.61 18.29
C LYS A 106 -16.40 -14.79 19.57
N VAL A 107 -17.50 -14.68 20.30
CA VAL A 107 -17.58 -13.98 21.58
C VAL A 107 -17.90 -14.99 22.67
N GLU A 108 -17.11 -15.01 23.73
CA GLU A 108 -17.32 -15.85 24.91
C GLU A 108 -17.48 -14.94 26.12
N LEU A 109 -18.57 -15.09 26.83
CA LEU A 109 -18.87 -14.39 28.07
C LEU A 109 -18.90 -15.41 29.21
N SER A 110 -18.12 -15.17 30.24
CA SER A 110 -18.07 -16.00 31.42
C SER A 110 -18.56 -15.23 32.64
N VAL A 111 -19.42 -15.88 33.42
CA VAL A 111 -19.94 -15.38 34.70
C VAL A 111 -19.23 -16.09 35.84
N PRO A 112 -18.49 -15.39 36.69
CA PRO A 112 -17.80 -16.02 37.83
C PRO A 112 -18.79 -16.79 38.74
N ILE A 113 -18.36 -17.96 39.22
CA ILE A 113 -19.23 -18.78 40.05
C ILE A 113 -19.51 -18.11 41.40
N GLU A 114 -18.62 -17.23 41.84
CA GLU A 114 -18.71 -16.48 43.09
C GLU A 114 -19.60 -15.24 43.00
N LEU A 115 -20.21 -15.00 41.82
CA LEU A 115 -21.04 -13.81 41.61
C LEU A 115 -22.24 -13.82 42.60
N ASP A 116 -22.31 -12.78 43.43
CA ASP A 116 -23.27 -12.61 44.50
C ASP A 116 -24.70 -12.40 43.96
N ASN A 117 -25.70 -12.84 44.72
CA ASN A 117 -27.14 -12.66 44.42
C ASN A 117 -27.55 -11.19 44.22
N LYS A 118 -26.78 -10.22 44.72
CA LYS A 118 -27.04 -8.77 44.44
C LYS A 118 -26.97 -8.44 42.94
N TYR A 119 -26.35 -9.29 42.13
CA TYR A 119 -26.31 -9.15 40.68
C TYR A 119 -27.42 -9.93 39.96
N ALA A 120 -28.31 -10.59 40.71
CA ALA A 120 -29.45 -11.29 40.10
C ALA A 120 -30.35 -10.29 39.33
N ASN A 121 -30.80 -10.69 38.13
CA ASN A 121 -31.65 -9.89 37.26
C ASN A 121 -31.02 -8.58 36.73
N ARG A 122 -29.71 -8.40 36.86
CA ARG A 122 -28.99 -7.28 36.27
C ARG A 122 -28.97 -7.45 34.73
N VAL A 123 -28.83 -6.34 34.05
CA VAL A 123 -28.71 -6.30 32.61
C VAL A 123 -27.49 -5.45 32.25
N GLY A 124 -26.88 -5.77 31.10
CA GLY A 124 -25.78 -4.99 30.57
C GLY A 124 -25.87 -4.95 29.06
N GLU A 125 -25.24 -3.94 28.48
CA GLU A 125 -25.03 -3.81 27.05
C GLU A 125 -23.61 -3.32 26.78
N VAL A 126 -23.11 -3.65 25.62
CA VAL A 126 -21.82 -3.22 25.08
C VAL A 126 -22.05 -2.84 23.64
N ASP A 127 -21.66 -1.63 23.29
CA ASP A 127 -21.76 -1.12 21.92
C ASP A 127 -20.50 -1.40 21.14
N TRP A 128 -20.64 -2.16 20.08
CA TRP A 128 -19.60 -2.39 19.10
C TRP A 128 -19.96 -1.70 17.80
N ILE A 129 -19.05 -0.84 17.34
CA ILE A 129 -19.18 -0.10 16.11
C ILE A 129 -18.31 -0.75 15.06
N PHE A 130 -18.95 -1.16 13.97
CA PHE A 130 -18.28 -1.70 12.81
C PHE A 130 -18.13 -0.62 11.76
N HIS A 131 -16.90 -0.40 11.33
CA HIS A 131 -16.55 0.54 10.28
C HIS A 131 -16.05 -0.22 9.06
N VAL A 132 -16.52 0.18 7.88
CA VAL A 132 -16.18 -0.43 6.61
C VAL A 132 -15.62 0.62 5.68
N GLU A 133 -14.46 0.33 5.08
CA GLU A 133 -13.85 1.14 4.02
C GLU A 133 -13.86 0.34 2.73
N ALA A 134 -14.47 0.91 1.67
CA ALA A 134 -14.56 0.30 0.36
C ALA A 134 -13.41 0.74 -0.55
N TYR A 135 -12.86 -0.19 -1.33
CA TYR A 135 -11.74 0.05 -2.22
C TYR A 135 -11.96 -0.57 -3.59
N ASN A 136 -11.50 0.12 -4.61
CA ASN A 136 -11.38 -0.38 -5.97
C ASN A 136 -9.91 -0.61 -6.32
N GLU A 137 -9.68 -1.56 -7.21
CA GLU A 137 -8.38 -1.93 -7.74
C GLU A 137 -8.34 -1.60 -9.23
N SER A 138 -7.17 -1.23 -9.70
CA SER A 138 -6.89 -1.03 -11.11
C SER A 138 -5.71 -1.91 -11.53
N GLN A 139 -5.33 -1.80 -12.80
CA GLN A 139 -4.15 -2.46 -13.33
C GLN A 139 -3.35 -1.52 -14.21
N LEU A 140 -2.04 -1.72 -14.29
CA LEU A 140 -1.13 -1.03 -15.18
C LEU A 140 -0.29 -2.05 -15.92
N SER A 141 -0.43 -2.10 -17.24
CA SER A 141 0.37 -2.98 -18.11
C SER A 141 1.57 -2.22 -18.64
N VAL A 142 2.69 -2.91 -18.75
CA VAL A 142 3.91 -2.40 -19.35
C VAL A 142 4.39 -3.30 -20.48
N ARG A 143 4.86 -2.70 -21.56
CA ARG A 143 5.50 -3.41 -22.68
C ARG A 143 6.79 -2.70 -23.07
N LYS A 144 7.86 -3.49 -23.19
CA LYS A 144 9.16 -3.02 -23.69
C LYS A 144 9.28 -3.20 -25.20
N VAL A 145 9.81 -2.19 -25.84
CA VAL A 145 10.14 -2.19 -27.27
C VAL A 145 11.58 -1.69 -27.45
N TRP A 146 12.34 -2.40 -28.28
CA TRP A 146 13.67 -1.98 -28.72
C TRP A 146 13.59 -1.49 -30.16
N SER A 147 14.13 -0.33 -30.48
CA SER A 147 14.06 0.25 -31.82
C SER A 147 14.81 -0.55 -32.90
N ASP A 148 15.79 -1.34 -32.48
CA ASP A 148 16.53 -2.26 -33.33
C ASP A 148 15.99 -3.71 -33.30
N GLY A 149 14.81 -3.90 -32.71
CA GLY A 149 14.05 -5.14 -32.69
C GLY A 149 14.29 -6.00 -31.46
N ASN A 150 13.20 -6.39 -30.78
CA ASN A 150 13.25 -7.22 -29.55
C ASN A 150 13.98 -8.57 -29.74
N ALA A 151 13.99 -9.12 -30.96
CA ALA A 151 14.70 -10.37 -31.25
C ALA A 151 16.23 -10.24 -31.09
N ASN A 152 16.79 -9.07 -31.27
CA ASN A 152 18.22 -8.80 -31.07
C ASN A 152 18.63 -8.78 -29.59
N HIS A 153 17.64 -8.75 -28.69
CA HIS A 153 17.79 -8.68 -27.25
C HIS A 153 17.33 -9.96 -26.53
N ALA A 154 17.37 -11.11 -27.21
CA ALA A 154 16.85 -12.38 -26.69
C ALA A 154 17.49 -12.83 -25.36
N ASN A 155 18.70 -12.38 -25.07
CA ASN A 155 19.45 -12.69 -23.84
C ASN A 155 19.56 -11.50 -22.88
N ASP A 156 18.90 -10.37 -23.21
CA ASP A 156 18.93 -9.16 -22.40
C ASP A 156 17.72 -9.11 -21.47
N SER A 157 17.84 -8.33 -20.42
CA SER A 157 16.75 -7.97 -19.55
C SER A 157 16.83 -6.50 -19.15
N ILE A 158 15.69 -5.93 -18.76
CA ILE A 158 15.60 -4.63 -18.10
C ILE A 158 14.76 -4.75 -16.83
N THR A 159 15.03 -3.90 -15.87
CA THR A 159 14.17 -3.74 -14.69
C THR A 159 13.25 -2.55 -14.88
N VAL A 160 11.96 -2.76 -14.67
CA VAL A 160 10.94 -1.71 -14.64
C VAL A 160 10.46 -1.53 -13.21
N ASN A 161 10.53 -0.31 -12.72
CA ASN A 161 9.96 0.09 -11.44
C ASN A 161 8.50 0.48 -11.63
N LEU A 162 7.62 -0.02 -10.75
CA LEU A 162 6.30 0.51 -10.51
C LEU A 162 6.40 1.60 -9.45
N LEU A 163 5.88 2.78 -9.73
CA LEU A 163 5.87 3.90 -8.80
C LEU A 163 4.45 4.20 -8.32
N LYS A 164 4.31 4.39 -7.01
CA LYS A 164 3.13 4.90 -6.33
C LYS A 164 3.42 6.34 -5.88
N ASP A 165 2.70 7.31 -6.43
CA ASP A 165 2.92 8.75 -6.15
C ASP A 165 4.38 9.17 -6.30
N GLY A 166 5.07 8.64 -7.34
CA GLY A 166 6.45 8.95 -7.65
C GLY A 166 7.50 8.23 -6.79
N LYS A 167 7.10 7.29 -5.92
CA LYS A 167 8.01 6.45 -5.13
C LYS A 167 7.97 5.02 -5.61
N VAL A 168 9.13 4.37 -5.69
CA VAL A 168 9.21 2.97 -6.08
C VAL A 168 8.49 2.09 -5.06
N GLU A 169 7.47 1.39 -5.53
CA GLU A 169 6.65 0.43 -4.75
C GLU A 169 7.13 -1.00 -4.98
N SER A 170 7.39 -1.35 -6.25
CA SER A 170 7.90 -2.66 -6.64
C SER A 170 8.68 -2.59 -7.94
N SER A 171 9.36 -3.67 -8.29
CA SER A 171 10.12 -3.76 -9.53
C SER A 171 9.87 -5.11 -10.23
N GLN A 172 9.90 -5.10 -11.56
CA GLN A 172 9.69 -6.28 -12.39
C GLN A 172 10.74 -6.34 -13.49
N GLU A 173 11.33 -7.52 -13.69
CA GLU A 173 12.22 -7.77 -14.82
C GLU A 173 11.40 -8.07 -16.08
N LEU A 174 11.77 -7.44 -17.20
CA LEU A 174 11.25 -7.71 -18.54
C LEU A 174 12.36 -8.28 -19.41
N ASN A 175 12.06 -9.38 -20.10
CA ASN A 175 12.97 -10.10 -20.99
C ASN A 175 12.20 -10.88 -22.05
N ALA A 176 12.91 -11.64 -22.89
CA ALA A 176 12.28 -12.44 -23.94
C ALA A 176 11.35 -13.54 -23.40
N ALA A 177 11.64 -14.11 -22.22
CA ALA A 177 10.86 -15.18 -21.63
C ALA A 177 9.45 -14.75 -21.21
N ASN A 178 9.27 -13.49 -20.77
CA ASN A 178 7.96 -12.91 -20.46
C ASN A 178 7.39 -12.06 -21.62
N GLY A 179 7.95 -12.20 -22.83
CA GLY A 179 7.49 -11.46 -24.01
C GLY A 179 7.69 -9.94 -23.91
N TRP A 180 8.62 -9.50 -23.08
CA TRP A 180 8.89 -8.07 -22.85
C TRP A 180 7.68 -7.31 -22.31
N ALA A 181 6.80 -7.97 -21.55
CA ALA A 181 5.58 -7.40 -21.02
C ALA A 181 5.26 -7.91 -19.61
N TYR A 182 4.55 -7.09 -18.85
CA TYR A 182 4.03 -7.43 -17.54
C TYR A 182 2.78 -6.61 -17.23
N THR A 183 1.91 -7.13 -16.37
CA THR A 183 0.77 -6.39 -15.84
C THR A 183 0.87 -6.37 -14.32
N PHE A 184 0.97 -5.17 -13.77
CA PHE A 184 0.79 -4.93 -12.35
C PHE A 184 -0.71 -4.87 -12.10
N ASP A 185 -1.21 -5.80 -11.33
CA ASP A 185 -2.61 -5.89 -10.92
C ASP A 185 -2.82 -5.45 -9.47
N ARG A 186 -4.07 -5.34 -9.04
CA ARG A 186 -4.49 -4.99 -7.68
C ARG A 186 -3.90 -3.66 -7.18
N LEU A 187 -3.80 -2.71 -8.07
CA LEU A 187 -3.35 -1.37 -7.74
C LEU A 187 -4.52 -0.58 -7.16
N LEU A 188 -4.40 -0.14 -5.91
CA LEU A 188 -5.45 0.63 -5.26
C LEU A 188 -5.74 1.92 -6.03
N GLU A 189 -7.01 2.21 -6.28
CA GLU A 189 -7.43 3.50 -6.81
C GLU A 189 -7.15 4.64 -5.82
N GLY A 190 -7.11 5.87 -6.33
CA GLY A 190 -6.81 7.05 -5.54
C GLY A 190 -5.32 7.40 -5.44
N TYR A 191 -4.44 6.56 -5.99
CA TYR A 191 -3.01 6.83 -6.12
C TYR A 191 -2.61 7.03 -7.58
N THR A 192 -1.53 7.78 -7.81
CA THR A 192 -0.94 7.90 -9.15
C THR A 192 0.06 6.78 -9.37
N TRP A 193 -0.29 5.84 -10.26
CA TRP A 193 0.57 4.73 -10.64
C TRP A 193 1.27 5.01 -11.95
N THR A 194 2.60 4.86 -11.97
CA THR A 194 3.43 5.04 -13.16
C THR A 194 4.51 3.97 -13.21
N VAL A 195 5.15 3.81 -14.38
CA VAL A 195 6.28 2.92 -14.54
C VAL A 195 7.48 3.67 -15.13
N GLU A 196 8.67 3.27 -14.73
CA GLU A 196 9.93 3.74 -15.32
C GLU A 196 10.93 2.58 -15.47
N GLU A 197 11.83 2.70 -16.43
CA GLU A 197 12.98 1.82 -16.54
C GLU A 197 14.01 2.20 -15.46
N ALA A 198 14.41 1.25 -14.61
CA ALA A 198 15.30 1.52 -13.48
C ALA A 198 16.67 2.03 -13.92
N GLU A 199 17.17 1.52 -15.04
CA GLU A 199 18.40 1.94 -15.67
C GLU A 199 18.29 1.79 -17.19
N VAL A 200 18.56 2.89 -17.91
CA VAL A 200 18.55 2.86 -19.38
C VAL A 200 19.87 2.26 -19.90
N PRO A 201 19.84 1.16 -20.67
CA PRO A 201 21.04 0.54 -21.19
C PRO A 201 21.93 1.48 -21.98
N ALA A 202 23.26 1.30 -21.82
CA ALA A 202 24.24 2.12 -22.53
C ALA A 202 24.01 2.08 -24.07
N GLY A 203 24.09 3.22 -24.71
CA GLY A 203 23.86 3.33 -26.15
C GLY A 203 22.39 3.52 -26.55
N TYR A 204 21.46 3.62 -25.61
CA TYR A 204 20.05 3.87 -25.86
C TYR A 204 19.55 5.17 -25.20
N THR A 205 18.42 5.64 -25.69
CA THR A 205 17.57 6.64 -25.04
C THR A 205 16.21 6.00 -24.79
N VAL A 206 15.56 6.35 -23.69
CA VAL A 206 14.23 5.82 -23.32
C VAL A 206 13.14 6.85 -23.63
N SER A 207 11.98 6.35 -24.03
CA SER A 207 10.74 7.11 -24.11
C SER A 207 9.55 6.28 -23.62
N TYR A 208 8.54 6.97 -23.12
CA TYR A 208 7.33 6.37 -22.56
C TYR A 208 6.11 6.86 -23.31
N ASN A 209 5.20 5.96 -23.65
CA ASN A 209 3.91 6.28 -24.24
C ASN A 209 2.82 5.48 -23.53
N THR A 210 1.90 6.18 -22.88
CA THR A 210 0.81 5.54 -22.13
C THR A 210 -0.51 5.76 -22.87
N VAL A 211 -1.22 4.66 -23.13
CA VAL A 211 -2.55 4.66 -23.73
C VAL A 211 -3.46 3.77 -22.87
N GLY A 212 -4.44 4.38 -22.21
CA GLY A 212 -5.26 3.71 -21.21
C GLY A 212 -4.39 3.19 -20.07
N THR A 213 -4.45 1.89 -19.79
CA THR A 213 -3.66 1.22 -18.75
C THR A 213 -2.35 0.62 -19.28
N LEU A 214 -2.00 0.81 -20.56
CA LEU A 214 -0.77 0.26 -21.14
C LEU A 214 0.28 1.36 -21.33
N THR A 215 1.43 1.20 -20.67
CA THR A 215 2.63 2.00 -20.93
C THR A 215 3.61 1.23 -21.81
N THR A 216 3.96 1.79 -22.95
CA THR A 216 5.02 1.27 -23.83
C THR A 216 6.32 2.01 -23.53
N ILE A 217 7.34 1.27 -23.11
CA ILE A 217 8.71 1.76 -22.89
C ILE A 217 9.52 1.44 -24.14
N THR A 218 10.00 2.46 -24.83
CA THR A 218 10.81 2.27 -26.05
C THR A 218 12.25 2.72 -25.79
N ASN A 219 13.20 1.79 -25.96
CA ASN A 219 14.62 2.13 -26.02
C ASN A 219 15.03 2.33 -27.49
N THR A 220 15.44 3.56 -27.79
CA THR A 220 15.92 3.92 -29.13
C THR A 220 17.43 3.93 -29.14
N LYS A 221 18.02 3.13 -30.04
CA LYS A 221 19.47 3.05 -30.21
C LYS A 221 20.04 4.39 -30.66
N LYS A 222 21.03 4.90 -29.95
CA LYS A 222 21.73 6.12 -30.34
C LYS A 222 22.47 5.89 -31.65
N THR A 223 22.23 6.73 -32.61
CA THR A 223 23.05 6.75 -33.82
C THR A 223 24.41 7.36 -33.46
N PRO A 224 25.54 6.70 -33.76
CA PRO A 224 26.84 7.35 -33.63
C PRO A 224 26.83 8.67 -34.41
N PRO A 225 27.49 9.71 -33.94
CA PRO A 225 27.68 10.90 -34.74
C PRO A 225 28.27 10.50 -36.08
N LYS A 226 27.67 11.01 -37.19
CA LYS A 226 28.25 10.79 -38.51
C LYS A 226 29.70 11.22 -38.42
N PRO A 227 30.69 10.41 -38.87
CA PRO A 227 32.05 10.85 -38.98
C PRO A 227 32.05 12.17 -39.74
N ASP A 228 32.81 13.15 -39.24
CA ASP A 228 33.04 14.38 -39.95
C ASP A 228 33.53 14.01 -41.38
N PRO A 229 32.94 14.53 -42.45
CA PRO A 229 33.38 14.19 -43.79
C PRO A 229 34.90 14.39 -43.82
N ASP A 230 35.63 13.37 -44.25
CA ASP A 230 37.08 13.42 -44.47
C ASP A 230 37.41 14.76 -45.13
N PRO A 231 38.30 15.58 -44.59
CA PRO A 231 38.56 16.89 -45.18
C PRO A 231 38.94 16.70 -46.62
N ASP A 232 38.22 17.39 -47.52
CA ASP A 232 38.45 17.33 -48.97
C ASP A 232 39.96 17.56 -49.25
N PRO A 233 40.67 16.58 -49.80
CA PRO A 233 42.11 16.72 -50.03
C PRO A 233 42.45 17.90 -51.00
N SER A 234 41.45 18.53 -51.62
CA SER A 234 41.64 19.72 -52.42
C SER A 234 41.78 21.01 -51.62
N TYR A 235 41.53 20.98 -50.31
CA TYR A 235 41.78 22.12 -49.41
C TYR A 235 42.99 21.86 -48.53
N PRO A 236 44.20 22.35 -48.92
CA PRO A 236 45.38 22.20 -48.06
C PRO A 236 45.12 22.94 -46.72
N LEU A 237 45.37 22.25 -45.63
CA LEU A 237 45.35 22.87 -44.31
C LEU A 237 46.60 23.75 -44.14
N ASP A 238 46.40 25.05 -44.16
CA ASP A 238 47.44 25.99 -43.80
C ASP A 238 47.57 26.10 -42.30
N VAL A 239 48.63 25.53 -41.76
CA VAL A 239 48.99 25.68 -40.33
C VAL A 239 49.90 26.87 -40.14
N VAL A 240 49.39 27.96 -39.61
CA VAL A 240 50.18 29.14 -39.29
C VAL A 240 50.75 28.99 -37.89
N VAL A 241 52.06 28.80 -37.80
CA VAL A 241 52.76 28.77 -36.52
C VAL A 241 53.24 30.18 -36.20
N ARG A 242 52.71 30.77 -35.12
CA ARG A 242 53.12 32.07 -34.64
C ARG A 242 54.04 31.89 -33.42
N LYS A 243 55.26 32.33 -33.52
CA LYS A 243 56.16 32.44 -32.39
C LYS A 243 55.85 33.71 -31.59
N VAL A 244 55.68 33.61 -30.29
CA VAL A 244 55.54 34.74 -29.37
C VAL A 244 56.71 34.66 -28.35
N TRP A 245 57.43 35.77 -28.25
CA TRP A 245 58.48 35.87 -27.24
C TRP A 245 57.88 36.26 -25.90
N SER A 246 58.28 35.61 -24.82
CA SER A 246 57.78 35.88 -23.48
C SER A 246 58.43 37.08 -22.76
N SER A 247 59.41 37.68 -23.36
CA SER A 247 60.08 38.89 -22.87
C SER A 247 60.26 39.92 -23.97
N ASP A 248 60.20 41.22 -23.64
CA ASP A 248 60.26 42.33 -24.58
C ASP A 248 61.73 42.77 -24.87
N ASP A 249 62.78 42.06 -24.40
CA ASP A 249 64.09 42.38 -24.67
C ASP A 249 64.58 41.94 -26.06
N MET A 250 64.44 42.86 -27.02
CA MET A 250 64.74 42.62 -28.43
C MET A 250 66.21 42.29 -28.70
N LYS A 251 67.16 42.51 -27.77
CA LYS A 251 68.63 42.33 -27.96
C LYS A 251 68.99 40.84 -28.03
N ASP A 252 68.23 39.96 -27.38
CA ASP A 252 68.55 38.53 -27.27
C ASP A 252 67.76 37.65 -28.20
N ARG A 253 67.08 38.23 -29.19
CA ARG A 253 66.31 37.46 -30.19
C ARG A 253 67.20 36.92 -31.26
N PRO A 254 67.26 35.62 -31.53
CA PRO A 254 67.96 35.08 -32.67
C PRO A 254 67.35 35.54 -33.97
N ASP A 255 68.12 35.74 -35.02
CA ASP A 255 67.70 36.23 -36.33
C ASP A 255 66.79 35.25 -37.03
N SER A 256 66.77 33.98 -36.67
CA SER A 256 65.90 32.95 -37.21
C SER A 256 65.56 31.88 -36.20
N VAL A 257 64.40 31.24 -36.36
CA VAL A 257 63.91 30.06 -35.60
C VAL A 257 63.43 29.04 -36.59
N THR A 258 64.02 27.85 -36.55
CA THR A 258 63.55 26.72 -37.36
C THR A 258 62.54 25.92 -36.54
N VAL A 259 61.34 25.62 -37.07
CA VAL A 259 60.35 24.71 -36.53
C VAL A 259 60.47 23.46 -37.38
N THR A 260 60.84 22.34 -36.75
CA THR A 260 60.87 21.02 -37.37
C THR A 260 59.68 20.22 -36.96
#